data_b3edc71d64d75d1a5d29cc11425db7d9
#
_entry.id   b3edc71d64d75d1a5d29cc11425db7d9
#
_cell.length_a   1.000
_cell.length_b   1.000
_cell.length_c   1.000
_cell.angle_alpha   90.00
_cell.angle_beta   90.00
_cell.angle_gamma   90.00
#
_symmetry.space_group_name_H-M   'P 1'
#
loop_
_entity.id
_entity.type
_entity.pdbx_description
1 polymer ?
#
loop_
_entity_poly.entity_id
_entity_poly.type
_entity_poly.pdbx_seq_one_letter_code
_entity_poly.pdbx_strand_id
1 'polypeptide(L)'
;MGETVKYYPVKVGGVELTYPNVHAGAGKYAAAVVAGNLVFLSGMTAQSEADGSCLAATIEEQVVACLDKVRVHLEEVGSSMENIVKDLILLKNVELYQRMRATELAFYQQHAPRLVREPPASTVFQPATLARPEFLIEWDVIAVVSRAG
;
A
#
# COMPACT_ATOMS: atom_id res chain seq x y z
N MET A 1 -8.40 -3.97 29.61
CA MET A 1 -7.36 -3.10 28.99
C MET A 1 -7.76 -2.88 27.55
N GLY A 2 -7.77 -1.65 27.09
CA GLY A 2 -8.05 -1.33 25.69
C GLY A 2 -6.93 -1.83 24.76
N GLU A 3 -7.29 -2.16 23.51
CA GLU A 3 -6.28 -2.48 22.50
C GLU A 3 -5.35 -1.29 22.27
N THR A 4 -4.06 -1.58 22.12
CA THR A 4 -3.05 -0.56 21.81
C THR A 4 -3.16 -0.18 20.34
N VAL A 5 -3.26 1.11 20.06
CA VAL A 5 -3.23 1.64 18.70
C VAL A 5 -1.91 2.38 18.49
N LYS A 6 -1.19 2.03 17.41
CA LYS A 6 0.08 2.66 17.03
C LYS A 6 -0.06 3.30 15.65
N TYR A 7 0.40 4.53 15.53
CA TYR A 7 0.40 5.32 14.30
C TYR A 7 1.82 5.46 13.77
N TYR A 8 2.00 5.20 12.49
CA TYR A 8 3.27 5.37 11.79
C TYR A 8 3.11 6.51 10.79
N PRO A 9 3.83 7.63 10.94
CA PRO A 9 3.62 8.81 10.09
C PRO A 9 4.12 8.56 8.66
N VAL A 10 3.47 9.23 7.71
CA VAL A 10 3.97 9.30 6.34
C VAL A 10 5.20 10.21 6.30
N LYS A 11 6.24 9.78 5.57
CA LYS A 11 7.49 10.53 5.41
C LYS A 11 7.86 10.64 3.93
N VAL A 12 8.49 11.75 3.57
CA VAL A 12 9.15 11.95 2.29
C VAL A 12 10.55 12.47 2.58
N GLY A 13 11.58 11.81 2.03
CA GLY A 13 12.97 12.12 2.33
C GLY A 13 13.32 12.02 3.82
N GLY A 14 12.64 11.12 4.57
CA GLY A 14 12.82 10.94 6.00
C GLY A 14 12.11 11.99 6.89
N VAL A 15 11.41 12.95 6.29
CA VAL A 15 10.69 14.02 7.00
C VAL A 15 9.20 13.73 7.02
N GLU A 16 8.57 13.79 8.20
CA GLU A 16 7.13 13.62 8.35
C GLU A 16 6.36 14.68 7.56
N LEU A 17 5.35 14.26 6.79
CA LEU A 17 4.47 15.17 6.09
C LEU A 17 3.44 15.78 7.04
N THR A 18 3.46 17.10 7.13
CA THR A 18 2.55 17.88 7.96
C THR A 18 1.77 18.91 7.14
N TYR A 19 0.71 19.46 7.71
CA TYR A 19 0.00 20.61 7.16
C TYR A 19 0.68 21.91 7.58
N PRO A 20 1.32 22.66 6.67
CA PRO A 20 2.09 23.85 7.06
C PRO A 20 1.23 25.04 7.50
N ASN A 21 -0.01 25.12 7.01
CA ASN A 21 -0.81 26.36 7.10
C ASN A 21 -2.15 26.22 7.83
N VAL A 22 -2.56 25.02 8.23
CA VAL A 22 -3.89 24.79 8.84
C VAL A 22 -3.76 24.51 10.34
N HIS A 23 -2.89 23.57 10.69
CA HIS A 23 -2.54 23.24 12.07
C HIS A 23 -1.04 22.96 12.10
N ALA A 24 -0.25 23.92 12.59
CA ALA A 24 1.20 23.80 12.64
C ALA A 24 1.62 22.49 13.33
N GLY A 25 2.35 21.64 12.61
CA GLY A 25 2.83 20.35 13.11
C GLY A 25 1.82 19.20 13.06
N ALA A 26 0.59 19.41 12.57
CA ALA A 26 -0.36 18.31 12.38
C ALA A 26 0.07 17.41 11.22
N GLY A 27 0.14 16.11 11.46
CA GLY A 27 0.40 15.12 10.42
C GLY A 27 -0.73 15.06 9.40
N LYS A 28 -0.40 14.82 8.11
CA LYS A 28 -1.42 14.70 7.06
C LYS A 28 -2.27 13.45 7.21
N TYR A 29 -1.63 12.32 7.38
CA TYR A 29 -2.22 11.00 7.57
C TYR A 29 -1.13 10.03 8.01
N ALA A 30 -1.51 8.88 8.54
CA ALA A 30 -0.56 7.82 8.85
C ALA A 30 -0.20 7.00 7.61
N ALA A 31 1.03 6.59 7.47
CA ALA A 31 1.42 5.58 6.47
C ALA A 31 0.84 4.21 6.85
N ALA A 32 0.83 3.90 8.14
CA ALA A 32 0.24 2.69 8.69
C ALA A 32 -0.36 2.97 10.07
N VAL A 33 -1.41 2.22 10.40
CA VAL A 33 -1.98 2.14 11.74
C VAL A 33 -2.04 0.67 12.14
N VAL A 34 -1.51 0.35 13.31
CA VAL A 34 -1.64 -0.98 13.92
C VAL A 34 -2.62 -0.87 15.07
N ALA A 35 -3.70 -1.66 15.00
CA ALA A 35 -4.73 -1.72 16.04
C ALA A 35 -4.93 -3.19 16.45
N GLY A 36 -4.51 -3.54 17.66
CA GLY A 36 -4.47 -4.94 18.09
C GLY A 36 -3.61 -5.79 17.14
N ASN A 37 -4.21 -6.79 16.51
CA ASN A 37 -3.54 -7.64 15.51
C ASN A 37 -3.78 -7.20 14.05
N LEU A 38 -4.40 -6.06 13.82
CA LEU A 38 -4.69 -5.56 12.47
C LEU A 38 -3.72 -4.44 12.08
N VAL A 39 -3.30 -4.47 10.83
CA VAL A 39 -2.49 -3.43 10.18
C VAL A 39 -3.31 -2.81 9.07
N PHE A 40 -3.44 -1.50 9.09
CA PHE A 40 -4.08 -0.71 8.03
C PHE A 40 -3.00 0.14 7.38
N LEU A 41 -2.75 -0.06 6.09
CA LEU A 41 -1.89 0.83 5.31
C LEU A 41 -2.72 1.92 4.64
N SER A 42 -2.16 3.11 4.51
CA SER A 42 -2.68 4.08 3.55
C SER A 42 -2.44 3.59 2.12
N GLY A 43 -3.23 4.06 1.17
CA GLY A 43 -3.09 3.67 -0.23
C GLY A 43 -1.68 3.94 -0.76
N MET A 44 -1.09 2.94 -1.42
CA MET A 44 0.24 3.01 -2.00
C MET A 44 0.16 3.22 -3.50
N THR A 45 0.81 4.25 -3.98
CA THR A 45 0.99 4.57 -5.41
C THR A 45 2.45 4.43 -5.80
N ALA A 46 2.77 4.59 -7.08
CA ALA A 46 4.15 4.61 -7.55
C ALA A 46 4.88 5.93 -7.22
N GLN A 47 4.50 6.61 -6.15
CA GLN A 47 5.18 7.79 -5.66
C GLN A 47 6.46 7.43 -4.91
N SER A 48 7.56 8.10 -5.26
CA SER A 48 8.81 8.00 -4.53
C SER A 48 8.69 8.59 -3.12
N GLU A 49 9.13 7.86 -2.12
CA GLU A 49 9.20 8.35 -0.74
C GLU A 49 10.45 9.21 -0.48
N ALA A 50 11.37 9.26 -1.45
CA ALA A 50 12.56 10.10 -1.37
C ALA A 50 12.27 11.56 -1.75
N ASP A 51 11.50 11.78 -2.82
CA ASP A 51 11.29 13.12 -3.40
C ASP A 51 9.85 13.39 -3.87
N GLY A 52 8.95 12.39 -3.76
CA GLY A 52 7.56 12.53 -4.18
C GLY A 52 7.31 12.42 -5.70
N SER A 53 8.33 12.14 -6.50
CA SER A 53 8.18 11.92 -7.95
C SER A 53 7.45 10.61 -8.26
N CYS A 54 6.93 10.47 -9.49
CA CYS A 54 6.40 9.18 -9.95
C CYS A 54 7.56 8.28 -10.41
N LEU A 55 7.63 7.07 -9.86
CA LEU A 55 8.75 6.14 -10.08
C LEU A 55 8.68 5.40 -11.42
N ALA A 56 7.51 5.36 -12.07
CA ALA A 56 7.28 4.44 -13.18
C ALA A 56 6.20 4.94 -14.13
N ALA A 57 6.27 4.53 -15.40
CA ALA A 57 5.33 4.95 -16.45
C ALA A 57 4.35 3.85 -16.86
N THR A 58 4.73 2.57 -16.79
CA THR A 58 3.88 1.45 -17.21
C THR A 58 3.11 0.87 -16.04
N ILE A 59 1.99 0.18 -16.32
CA ILE A 59 1.20 -0.47 -15.28
C ILE A 59 2.02 -1.53 -14.54
N GLU A 60 2.83 -2.30 -15.25
CA GLU A 60 3.67 -3.34 -14.65
C GLU A 60 4.67 -2.74 -13.65
N GLU A 61 5.36 -1.69 -14.04
CA GLU A 61 6.31 -1.00 -13.18
C GLU A 61 5.63 -0.35 -11.98
N GLN A 62 4.45 0.25 -12.18
CA GLN A 62 3.70 0.85 -11.08
C GLN A 62 3.15 -0.19 -10.10
N VAL A 63 2.70 -1.36 -10.58
CA VAL A 63 2.30 -2.48 -9.71
C VAL A 63 3.47 -2.92 -8.84
N VAL A 64 4.64 -3.12 -9.44
CA VAL A 64 5.85 -3.51 -8.69
C VAL A 64 6.21 -2.44 -7.65
N ALA A 65 6.20 -1.16 -8.03
CA ALA A 65 6.49 -0.06 -7.10
C ALA A 65 5.50 -0.01 -5.93
N CYS A 66 4.20 -0.16 -6.19
CA CYS A 66 3.18 -0.20 -5.15
C CYS A 66 3.37 -1.38 -4.19
N LEU A 67 3.53 -2.58 -4.75
CA LEU A 67 3.65 -3.80 -3.94
C LEU A 67 4.96 -3.85 -3.16
N ASP A 68 6.05 -3.31 -3.70
CA ASP A 68 7.30 -3.20 -2.96
C ASP A 68 7.17 -2.25 -1.76
N LYS A 69 6.48 -1.13 -1.92
CA LYS A 69 6.16 -0.23 -0.81
C LYS A 69 5.27 -0.89 0.23
N VAL A 70 4.23 -1.61 -0.20
CA VAL A 70 3.38 -2.41 0.70
C VAL A 70 4.24 -3.38 1.51
N ARG A 71 5.14 -4.10 0.85
CA ARG A 71 6.06 -5.05 1.49
C ARG A 71 6.91 -4.36 2.57
N VAL A 72 7.57 -3.27 2.21
CA VAL A 72 8.46 -2.54 3.13
C VAL A 72 7.68 -2.00 4.32
N HIS A 73 6.54 -1.35 4.11
CA HIS A 73 5.74 -0.79 5.20
C HIS A 73 5.15 -1.87 6.12
N LEU A 74 4.76 -3.02 5.59
CA LEU A 74 4.31 -4.13 6.43
C LEU A 74 5.45 -4.68 7.30
N GLU A 75 6.66 -4.82 6.75
CA GLU A 75 7.84 -5.27 7.50
C GLU A 75 8.23 -4.27 8.60
N GLU A 76 8.16 -2.97 8.33
CA GLU A 76 8.44 -1.90 9.31
C GLU A 76 7.52 -1.97 10.55
N VAL A 77 6.29 -2.43 10.39
CA VAL A 77 5.32 -2.54 11.48
C VAL A 77 5.24 -3.94 12.10
N GLY A 78 6.17 -4.83 11.73
CA GLY A 78 6.26 -6.18 12.28
C GLY A 78 5.35 -7.20 11.62
N SER A 79 4.85 -6.91 10.43
CA SER A 79 4.05 -7.81 9.62
C SER A 79 4.83 -8.30 8.38
N SER A 80 4.15 -8.85 7.40
CA SER A 80 4.72 -9.23 6.10
C SER A 80 3.64 -9.27 5.03
N MET A 81 4.03 -9.32 3.75
CA MET A 81 3.08 -9.47 2.65
C MET A 81 2.21 -10.71 2.77
N GLU A 82 2.75 -11.81 3.27
CA GLU A 82 1.99 -13.06 3.44
C GLU A 82 0.86 -12.93 4.45
N ASN A 83 0.84 -11.88 5.24
CA ASN A 83 -0.18 -11.57 6.23
C ASN A 83 -1.32 -10.67 5.68
N ILE A 84 -1.28 -10.29 4.42
CA ILE A 84 -2.36 -9.50 3.80
C ILE A 84 -3.64 -10.34 3.77
N VAL A 85 -4.75 -9.75 4.25
CA VAL A 85 -6.06 -10.40 4.31
C VAL A 85 -7.09 -9.69 3.42
N LYS A 86 -6.87 -8.42 3.11
CA LYS A 86 -7.76 -7.62 2.26
C LYS A 86 -6.94 -6.63 1.43
N ASP A 87 -7.29 -6.48 0.17
CA ASP A 87 -6.87 -5.33 -0.63
C ASP A 87 -8.06 -4.67 -1.34
N LEU A 88 -7.88 -3.38 -1.60
CA LEU A 88 -8.72 -2.57 -2.45
C LEU A 88 -7.79 -1.93 -3.48
N ILE A 89 -8.05 -2.19 -4.75
CA ILE A 89 -7.21 -1.75 -5.86
C ILE A 89 -7.98 -0.72 -6.68
N LEU A 90 -7.46 0.49 -6.74
CA LEU A 90 -7.97 1.56 -7.57
C LEU A 90 -7.17 1.56 -8.87
N LEU A 91 -7.81 1.20 -9.97
CA LEU A 91 -7.17 1.06 -11.27
C LEU A 91 -7.71 2.12 -12.23
N LYS A 92 -6.84 3.03 -12.67
CA LYS A 92 -7.21 4.18 -13.50
C LYS A 92 -7.94 3.79 -14.79
N ASN A 93 -7.58 2.64 -15.36
CA ASN A 93 -8.25 2.06 -16.52
C ASN A 93 -8.43 0.55 -16.32
N VAL A 94 -9.67 0.09 -16.24
CA VAL A 94 -9.99 -1.34 -16.02
C VAL A 94 -9.52 -2.25 -17.16
N GLU A 95 -9.25 -1.72 -18.34
CA GLU A 95 -8.65 -2.48 -19.45
C GLU A 95 -7.23 -3.00 -19.10
N LEU A 96 -6.55 -2.38 -18.12
CA LEU A 96 -5.25 -2.80 -17.64
C LEU A 96 -5.34 -3.97 -16.63
N TYR A 97 -6.54 -4.43 -16.30
CA TYR A 97 -6.76 -5.42 -15.23
C TYR A 97 -5.93 -6.70 -15.42
N GLN A 98 -5.93 -7.30 -16.61
CA GLN A 98 -5.20 -8.54 -16.85
C GLN A 98 -3.68 -8.38 -16.69
N ARG A 99 -3.15 -7.26 -17.18
CA ARG A 99 -1.72 -6.94 -17.04
C ARG A 99 -1.36 -6.68 -15.58
N MET A 100 -2.21 -5.98 -14.85
CA MET A 100 -2.05 -5.74 -13.41
C MET A 100 -2.02 -7.06 -12.64
N ARG A 101 -2.99 -7.95 -12.86
CA ARG A 101 -3.07 -9.26 -12.17
C ARG A 101 -1.89 -10.17 -12.51
N ALA A 102 -1.44 -10.19 -13.75
CA ALA A 102 -0.26 -10.98 -14.16
C ALA A 102 1.00 -10.51 -13.41
N THR A 103 1.17 -9.20 -13.28
CA THR A 103 2.31 -8.61 -12.56
C THR A 103 2.21 -8.85 -11.05
N GLU A 104 1.02 -8.69 -10.47
CA GLU A 104 0.76 -9.02 -9.06
C GLU A 104 1.11 -10.48 -8.76
N LEU A 105 0.66 -11.41 -9.59
CA LEU A 105 0.93 -12.83 -9.41
C LEU A 105 2.42 -13.14 -9.46
N ALA A 106 3.14 -12.56 -10.43
CA ALA A 106 4.59 -12.70 -10.53
C ALA A 106 5.31 -12.15 -9.28
N PHE A 107 4.85 -11.00 -8.76
CA PHE A 107 5.38 -10.42 -7.53
C PHE A 107 5.13 -11.32 -6.31
N TYR A 108 3.93 -11.87 -6.18
CA TYR A 108 3.60 -12.80 -5.09
C TYR A 108 4.42 -14.09 -5.18
N GLN A 109 4.63 -14.64 -6.37
CA GLN A 109 5.48 -15.83 -6.55
C GLN A 109 6.90 -15.60 -6.02
N GLN A 110 7.41 -14.39 -6.16
CA GLN A 110 8.76 -14.03 -5.75
C GLN A 110 8.85 -13.66 -4.25
N HIS A 111 7.89 -12.88 -3.74
CA HIS A 111 8.00 -12.23 -2.44
C HIS A 111 7.02 -12.75 -1.37
N ALA A 112 5.92 -13.37 -1.77
CA ALA A 112 4.86 -13.82 -0.88
C ALA A 112 4.14 -15.07 -1.45
N PRO A 113 4.86 -16.20 -1.63
CA PRO A 113 4.33 -17.37 -2.34
C PRO A 113 3.06 -17.95 -1.70
N ARG A 114 2.81 -17.70 -0.41
CA ARG A 114 1.56 -18.08 0.23
C ARG A 114 0.34 -17.41 -0.43
N LEU A 115 0.46 -16.14 -0.82
CA LEU A 115 -0.64 -15.39 -1.44
C LEU A 115 -1.02 -15.90 -2.83
N VAL A 116 -0.17 -16.69 -3.47
CA VAL A 116 -0.52 -17.37 -4.73
C VAL A 116 -1.62 -18.42 -4.52
N ARG A 117 -1.61 -19.07 -3.37
CA ARG A 117 -2.56 -20.14 -3.01
C ARG A 117 -3.68 -19.66 -2.09
N GLU A 118 -3.38 -18.69 -1.25
CA GLU A 118 -4.28 -18.11 -0.24
C GLU A 118 -4.35 -16.59 -0.47
N PRO A 119 -4.92 -16.13 -1.60
CA PRO A 119 -4.97 -14.70 -1.91
C PRO A 119 -5.85 -13.94 -0.93
N PRO A 120 -5.61 -12.64 -0.74
CA PRO A 120 -6.48 -11.80 0.08
C PRO A 120 -7.86 -11.64 -0.57
N ALA A 121 -8.86 -11.31 0.24
CA ALA A 121 -10.11 -10.80 -0.29
C ALA A 121 -9.81 -9.50 -1.05
N SER A 122 -10.23 -9.40 -2.31
CA SER A 122 -9.81 -8.32 -3.20
C SER A 122 -11.01 -7.64 -3.86
N THR A 123 -10.97 -6.32 -3.91
CA THR A 123 -11.92 -5.50 -4.67
C THR A 123 -11.14 -4.58 -5.60
N VAL A 124 -11.54 -4.53 -6.87
CA VAL A 124 -10.95 -3.64 -7.87
C VAL A 124 -12.06 -2.75 -8.44
N PHE A 125 -11.79 -1.46 -8.55
CA PHE A 125 -12.66 -0.55 -9.28
C PHE A 125 -11.87 0.56 -9.96
N GLN A 126 -12.49 1.19 -10.95
CA GLN A 126 -11.96 2.35 -11.63
C GLN A 126 -12.52 3.61 -10.97
N PRO A 127 -11.67 4.41 -10.27
CA PRO A 127 -12.09 5.70 -9.75
C PRO A 127 -12.22 6.74 -10.88
N ALA A 128 -12.90 7.84 -10.60
CA ALA A 128 -12.96 8.98 -11.54
C ALA A 128 -11.56 9.55 -11.80
N THR A 129 -10.71 9.62 -10.75
CA THR A 129 -9.33 10.09 -10.84
C THR A 129 -8.52 9.53 -9.67
N LEU A 130 -7.21 9.48 -9.82
CA LEU A 130 -6.25 9.28 -8.72
C LEU A 130 -5.65 10.63 -8.31
N ALA A 131 -4.86 10.65 -7.26
CA ALA A 131 -4.31 11.89 -6.69
C ALA A 131 -3.44 12.69 -7.69
N ARG A 132 -2.81 12.00 -8.65
CA ARG A 132 -1.99 12.61 -9.71
C ARG A 132 -2.27 11.95 -11.05
N PRO A 133 -2.18 12.69 -12.18
CA PRO A 133 -2.52 12.14 -13.49
C PRO A 133 -1.59 11.03 -13.98
N GLU A 134 -0.34 10.98 -13.52
CA GLU A 134 0.61 9.94 -13.86
C GLU A 134 0.40 8.61 -13.12
N PHE A 135 -0.38 8.59 -12.03
CA PHE A 135 -0.68 7.35 -11.32
C PHE A 135 -1.70 6.53 -12.10
N LEU A 136 -1.37 5.27 -12.34
CA LEU A 136 -2.22 4.29 -13.01
C LEU A 136 -2.94 3.37 -12.03
N ILE A 137 -2.42 3.27 -10.81
CA ILE A 137 -2.91 2.34 -9.79
C ILE A 137 -2.60 2.88 -8.39
N GLU A 138 -3.49 2.54 -7.46
CA GLU A 138 -3.30 2.71 -6.03
C GLU A 138 -3.70 1.42 -5.32
N TRP A 139 -2.91 1.00 -4.34
CA TRP A 139 -3.12 -0.25 -3.61
C TRP A 139 -3.35 0.03 -2.14
N ASP A 140 -4.53 -0.37 -1.65
CA ASP A 140 -4.94 -0.22 -0.26
C ASP A 140 -5.00 -1.60 0.41
N VAL A 141 -4.38 -1.76 1.59
CA VAL A 141 -4.13 -3.06 2.21
C VAL A 141 -4.53 -3.07 3.67
N ILE A 142 -5.18 -4.17 4.07
CA ILE A 142 -5.32 -4.59 5.47
C ILE A 142 -4.57 -5.92 5.63
N ALA A 143 -3.75 -6.00 6.66
CA ALA A 143 -3.02 -7.20 7.03
C ALA A 143 -3.22 -7.55 8.50
N VAL A 144 -2.78 -8.74 8.91
CA VAL A 144 -2.61 -9.05 10.32
C VAL A 144 -1.13 -8.94 10.68
N VAL A 145 -0.81 -8.61 11.93
CA VAL A 145 0.59 -8.56 12.39
C VAL A 145 1.22 -9.94 12.30
N SER A 146 0.49 -10.97 12.73
CA SER A 146 0.93 -12.35 12.61
C SER A 146 -0.26 -13.27 12.36
N ARG A 147 -0.03 -14.32 11.56
CA ARG A 147 -1.00 -15.40 11.43
C ARG A 147 -0.67 -16.49 12.45
N ALA A 148 -1.71 -17.03 13.07
CA ALA A 148 -1.58 -18.23 13.86
C ALA A 148 -1.25 -19.42 12.94
N GLY A 149 -0.22 -20.15 13.28
CA GLY A 149 0.16 -21.45 12.75
C GLY A 149 0.37 -21.58 11.27
#